data_b2376ce3ab1fb82fbfe0b64c8194b789
#
_entry.id   b2376ce3ab1fb82fbfe0b64c8194b789
#
_cell.length_a   1.000
_cell.length_b   1.000
_cell.length_c   1.000
_cell.angle_alpha   90.00
_cell.angle_beta   90.00
_cell.angle_gamma   90.00
#
_symmetry.space_group_name_H-M   'P 1'
#
loop_
_entity.id
_entity.type
_entity.pdbx_description
1 polymer ?
#
loop_
_entity_poly.entity_id
_entity_poly.type
_entity_poly.pdbx_seq_one_letter_code
_entity_poly.pdbx_strand_id
1 'polypeptide(L)'
;MLEIVQLFIQRKEFFMNLLYQHLQISFISIVLAILIGGLIGIFMSEYKKISKPFMSIINFVYTIPSISMLGFLIPLSGVGNTTAIIALVIYALLPMVKNTYTGMEQVDKKMIEAATGLGSTRFQVLWKIKFPLALPVIMAGIRSMAIMTIALAGIASFIGAGGLGVAIYRGITTNNTAMTLVGSLLIALLALIVDGLFAIIEKRIQHHSKKSIKKQLF
;
A
#
# COMPACT_ATOMS: atom_id res chain seq x y z
N MET A 1 15.59 -18.44 -22.14
CA MET A 1 14.13 -18.22 -22.19
C MET A 1 13.33 -19.51 -22.19
N LEU A 2 13.67 -20.51 -23.01
CA LEU A 2 12.98 -21.80 -23.04
C LEU A 2 12.93 -22.49 -21.67
N GLU A 3 14.01 -22.53 -20.92
CA GLU A 3 14.09 -23.15 -19.58
C GLU A 3 13.14 -22.53 -18.57
N ILE A 4 12.96 -21.20 -18.61
CA ILE A 4 12.06 -20.45 -17.72
C ILE A 4 10.60 -20.89 -17.97
N VAL A 5 10.19 -20.94 -19.24
CA VAL A 5 8.84 -21.35 -19.64
C VAL A 5 8.60 -22.81 -19.31
N GLN A 6 9.57 -23.69 -19.61
CA GLN A 6 9.48 -25.11 -19.30
C GLN A 6 9.35 -25.37 -17.80
N LEU A 7 10.17 -24.69 -16.97
CA LEU A 7 10.09 -24.79 -15.52
C LEU A 7 8.73 -24.34 -14.98
N PHE A 8 8.20 -23.22 -15.51
CA PHE A 8 6.88 -22.72 -15.10
C PHE A 8 5.78 -23.74 -15.44
N ILE A 9 5.79 -24.30 -16.64
CA ILE A 9 4.79 -25.28 -17.07
C ILE A 9 4.89 -26.56 -16.22
N GLN A 10 6.11 -27.08 -16.01
CA GLN A 10 6.35 -28.31 -15.25
C GLN A 10 5.96 -28.17 -13.77
N ARG A 11 6.10 -26.97 -13.19
CA ARG A 11 5.79 -26.68 -11.77
C ARG A 11 4.64 -25.70 -11.61
N LYS A 12 3.68 -25.72 -12.50
CA LYS A 12 2.56 -24.78 -12.52
C LYS A 12 1.82 -24.70 -11.18
N GLU A 13 1.49 -25.84 -10.60
CA GLU A 13 0.78 -25.89 -9.30
C GLU A 13 1.58 -25.24 -8.18
N PHE A 14 2.89 -25.46 -8.14
CA PHE A 14 3.78 -24.81 -7.18
C PHE A 14 3.74 -23.29 -7.31
N PHE A 15 3.91 -22.75 -8.52
CA PHE A 15 3.90 -21.30 -8.73
C PHE A 15 2.53 -20.68 -8.50
N MET A 16 1.45 -21.37 -8.86
CA MET A 16 0.08 -20.89 -8.62
C MET A 16 -0.25 -20.85 -7.13
N ASN A 17 0.21 -21.82 -6.35
CA ASN A 17 0.05 -21.80 -4.90
C ASN A 17 0.84 -20.65 -4.26
N LEU A 18 2.08 -20.43 -4.69
CA LEU A 18 2.88 -19.28 -4.22
C LEU A 18 2.25 -17.94 -4.62
N LEU A 19 1.68 -17.84 -5.81
CA LEU A 19 0.95 -16.64 -6.26
C LEU A 19 -0.27 -16.36 -5.36
N TYR A 20 -1.04 -17.39 -5.05
CA TYR A 20 -2.19 -17.27 -4.15
C TYR A 20 -1.78 -16.78 -2.75
N GLN A 21 -0.73 -17.39 -2.17
CA GLN A 21 -0.18 -16.97 -0.88
C GLN A 21 0.32 -15.51 -0.92
N HIS A 22 0.98 -15.13 -2.01
CA HIS A 22 1.49 -13.78 -2.20
C HIS A 22 0.36 -12.75 -2.25
N LEU A 23 -0.70 -13.08 -2.99
CA LEU A 23 -1.92 -12.26 -3.05
C LEU A 23 -2.59 -12.13 -1.69
N GLN A 24 -2.71 -13.21 -0.93
CA GLN A 24 -3.30 -13.18 0.41
C GLN A 24 -2.53 -12.25 1.36
N ILE A 25 -1.20 -12.45 1.46
CA ILE A 25 -0.34 -11.65 2.35
C ILE A 25 -0.41 -10.19 1.95
N SER A 26 -0.25 -9.89 0.66
CA SER A 26 -0.28 -8.52 0.16
C SER A 26 -1.65 -7.86 0.36
N PHE A 27 -2.73 -8.55 0.04
CA PHE A 27 -4.10 -8.03 0.16
C PHE A 27 -4.45 -7.68 1.62
N ILE A 28 -4.17 -8.60 2.56
CA ILE A 28 -4.41 -8.37 3.98
C ILE A 28 -3.61 -7.16 4.47
N SER A 29 -2.33 -7.08 4.09
CA SER A 29 -1.46 -5.97 4.48
C SER A 29 -1.93 -4.63 3.91
N ILE A 30 -2.35 -4.59 2.65
CA ILE A 30 -2.87 -3.39 1.99
C ILE A 30 -4.16 -2.91 2.67
N VAL A 31 -5.11 -3.82 2.92
CA VAL A 31 -6.38 -3.47 3.59
C VAL A 31 -6.13 -2.91 4.99
N LEU A 32 -5.30 -3.58 5.79
CA LEU A 32 -4.95 -3.09 7.12
C LEU A 32 -4.25 -1.73 7.08
N ALA A 33 -3.33 -1.54 6.13
CA ALA A 33 -2.63 -0.26 5.97
C ALA A 33 -3.57 0.87 5.53
N ILE A 34 -4.55 0.61 4.66
CA ILE A 34 -5.58 1.58 4.28
C ILE A 34 -6.41 1.99 5.49
N LEU A 35 -6.88 1.03 6.27
CA LEU A 35 -7.70 1.29 7.44
C LEU A 35 -6.92 2.07 8.50
N ILE A 36 -5.76 1.56 8.92
CA ILE A 36 -4.96 2.16 9.99
C ILE A 36 -4.35 3.49 9.51
N GLY A 37 -3.65 3.48 8.38
CA GLY A 37 -2.95 4.66 7.86
C GLY A 37 -3.91 5.75 7.37
N GLY A 38 -5.04 5.37 6.78
CA GLY A 38 -6.10 6.30 6.40
C GLY A 38 -6.69 7.03 7.62
N LEU A 39 -7.05 6.28 8.66
CA LEU A 39 -7.57 6.87 9.91
C LEU A 39 -6.53 7.78 10.58
N ILE A 40 -5.27 7.35 10.68
CA ILE A 40 -4.18 8.18 11.22
C ILE A 40 -4.02 9.46 10.40
N GLY A 41 -3.99 9.37 9.07
CA GLY A 41 -3.84 10.54 8.19
C GLY A 41 -4.99 11.54 8.32
N ILE A 42 -6.24 11.05 8.39
CA ILE A 42 -7.42 11.89 8.65
C ILE A 42 -7.31 12.54 10.02
N PHE A 43 -7.00 11.78 11.06
CA PHE A 43 -6.86 12.29 12.42
C PHE A 43 -5.78 13.37 12.51
N MET A 44 -4.63 13.16 11.88
CA MET A 44 -3.55 14.16 11.81
C MET A 44 -3.98 15.45 11.10
N SER A 45 -4.84 15.37 10.08
CA SER A 45 -5.33 16.55 9.37
C SER A 45 -6.27 17.43 10.22
N GLU A 46 -6.97 16.84 11.18
CA GLU A 46 -7.85 17.56 12.11
C GLU A 46 -7.07 18.10 13.32
N TYR A 47 -5.99 17.45 13.75
CA TYR A 47 -5.18 17.80 14.92
C TYR A 47 -3.75 18.17 14.53
N LYS A 48 -3.58 19.35 13.92
CA LYS A 48 -2.28 19.80 13.35
C LYS A 48 -1.11 19.80 14.34
N LYS A 49 -1.36 19.99 15.64
CA LYS A 49 -0.30 20.02 16.67
C LYS A 49 0.44 18.69 16.79
N ILE A 50 -0.26 17.57 16.52
CA ILE A 50 0.33 16.22 16.61
C ILE A 50 0.87 15.72 15.29
N SER A 51 0.57 16.38 14.15
CA SER A 51 0.97 15.89 12.82
C SER A 51 2.48 15.80 12.66
N LYS A 52 3.23 16.81 13.12
CA LYS A 52 4.71 16.83 13.04
C LYS A 52 5.37 15.69 13.81
N PRO A 53 5.09 15.47 15.13
CA PRO A 53 5.71 14.38 15.86
C PRO A 53 5.29 13.00 15.33
N PHE A 54 4.03 12.79 14.96
CA PHE A 54 3.60 11.53 14.34
C PHE A 54 4.31 11.25 13.02
N MET A 55 4.40 12.25 12.14
CA MET A 55 5.11 12.10 10.87
C MET A 55 6.61 11.79 11.09
N SER A 56 7.24 12.38 12.10
CA SER A 56 8.63 12.10 12.45
C SER A 56 8.82 10.66 12.92
N ILE A 57 7.90 10.13 13.74
CA ILE A 57 7.95 8.73 14.19
C ILE A 57 7.80 7.78 13.00
N ILE A 58 6.80 8.01 12.13
CA ILE A 58 6.56 7.16 10.97
C ILE A 58 7.76 7.20 10.01
N ASN A 59 8.33 8.39 9.76
CA ASN A 59 9.53 8.54 8.94
C ASN A 59 10.73 7.81 9.55
N PHE A 60 10.94 7.90 10.88
CA PHE A 60 12.00 7.17 11.58
C PHE A 60 11.84 5.66 11.39
N VAL A 61 10.65 5.12 11.63
CA VAL A 61 10.38 3.70 11.46
C VAL A 61 10.64 3.24 10.01
N TYR A 62 10.30 4.07 9.04
CA TYR A 62 10.53 3.78 7.63
C TYR A 62 12.01 3.75 7.23
N THR A 63 12.91 4.37 8.01
CA THR A 63 14.36 4.28 7.75
C THR A 63 14.97 2.93 8.10
N ILE A 64 14.28 2.11 8.90
CA ILE A 64 14.76 0.78 9.25
C ILE A 64 14.74 -0.09 7.99
N PRO A 65 15.83 -0.77 7.59
CA PRO A 65 15.82 -1.67 6.45
C PRO A 65 14.78 -2.79 6.59
N SER A 66 14.07 -3.13 5.51
CA SER A 66 12.95 -4.09 5.55
C SER A 66 13.34 -5.45 6.12
N ILE A 67 14.51 -5.96 5.76
CA ILE A 67 15.03 -7.22 6.30
C ILE A 67 15.29 -7.12 7.81
N SER A 68 15.80 -5.98 8.28
CA SER A 68 16.03 -5.75 9.71
C SER A 68 14.72 -5.65 10.49
N MET A 69 13.72 -4.99 9.92
CA MET A 69 12.37 -4.92 10.52
C MET A 69 11.78 -6.32 10.70
N LEU A 70 11.88 -7.18 9.69
CA LEU A 70 11.46 -8.58 9.81
C LEU A 70 12.18 -9.27 10.97
N GLY A 71 13.52 -9.09 11.09
CA GLY A 71 14.31 -9.64 12.18
C GLY A 71 13.87 -9.13 13.56
N PHE A 72 13.57 -7.85 13.70
CA PHE A 72 13.11 -7.26 14.97
C PHE A 72 11.73 -7.77 15.40
N LEU A 73 10.87 -8.13 14.45
CA LEU A 73 9.52 -8.59 14.74
C LEU A 73 9.45 -10.10 15.09
N ILE A 74 10.42 -10.91 14.66
CA ILE A 74 10.44 -12.36 14.94
C ILE A 74 10.28 -12.69 16.43
N PRO A 75 11.02 -12.07 17.38
CA PRO A 75 10.85 -12.36 18.80
C PRO A 75 9.45 -12.04 19.34
N LEU A 76 8.70 -11.15 18.68
CA LEU A 76 7.38 -10.70 19.12
C LEU A 76 6.23 -11.50 18.49
N SER A 77 6.37 -11.90 17.22
CA SER A 77 5.28 -12.50 16.44
C SER A 77 5.64 -13.83 15.79
N GLY A 78 6.87 -14.35 16.02
CA GLY A 78 7.35 -15.60 15.45
C GLY A 78 7.80 -15.44 13.99
N VAL A 79 8.11 -16.56 13.34
CA VAL A 79 8.44 -16.63 11.90
C VAL A 79 7.18 -16.89 11.08
N GLY A 80 7.14 -16.43 9.83
CA GLY A 80 6.08 -16.72 8.87
C GLY A 80 5.16 -15.55 8.55
N ASN A 81 3.95 -15.88 8.10
CA ASN A 81 3.02 -14.92 7.48
C ASN A 81 2.57 -13.79 8.42
N THR A 82 2.38 -14.07 9.71
CA THR A 82 1.94 -13.06 10.68
C THR A 82 2.96 -11.92 10.79
N THR A 83 4.22 -12.27 10.98
CA THR A 83 5.33 -11.31 11.08
C THR A 83 5.50 -10.54 9.77
N ALA A 84 5.36 -11.23 8.63
CA ALA A 84 5.39 -10.61 7.32
C ALA A 84 4.29 -9.56 7.17
N ILE A 85 3.04 -9.88 7.51
CA ILE A 85 1.91 -8.95 7.43
C ILE A 85 2.14 -7.73 8.33
N ILE A 86 2.59 -7.92 9.57
CA ILE A 86 2.89 -6.81 10.50
C ILE A 86 3.95 -5.88 9.90
N ALA A 87 5.06 -6.42 9.40
CA ALA A 87 6.12 -5.64 8.79
C ALA A 87 5.63 -4.87 7.55
N LEU A 88 4.89 -5.54 6.67
CA LEU A 88 4.34 -4.93 5.46
C LEU A 88 3.36 -3.81 5.78
N VAL A 89 2.49 -3.97 6.79
CA VAL A 89 1.60 -2.91 7.27
C VAL A 89 2.41 -1.72 7.77
N ILE A 90 3.44 -1.94 8.60
CA ILE A 90 4.29 -0.87 9.13
C ILE A 90 4.90 -0.05 7.99
N TYR A 91 5.47 -0.70 6.97
CA TYR A 91 6.04 -0.01 5.81
C TYR A 91 4.98 0.71 4.96
N ALA A 92 3.81 0.12 4.83
CA ALA A 92 2.71 0.70 4.08
C ALA A 92 2.09 1.93 4.76
N LEU A 93 2.27 2.07 6.09
CA LEU A 93 1.73 3.22 6.83
C LEU A 93 2.28 4.56 6.34
N LEU A 94 3.59 4.67 6.05
CA LEU A 94 4.18 5.96 5.66
C LEU A 94 3.52 6.56 4.41
N PRO A 95 3.49 5.87 3.25
CA PRO A 95 2.85 6.43 2.06
C PRO A 95 1.36 6.64 2.26
N MET A 96 0.67 5.77 3.00
CA MET A 96 -0.77 5.90 3.25
C MET A 96 -1.10 7.10 4.12
N VAL A 97 -0.45 7.24 5.29
CA VAL A 97 -0.64 8.37 6.22
C VAL A 97 -0.27 9.69 5.55
N LYS A 98 0.90 9.73 4.88
CA LYS A 98 1.41 10.93 4.23
C LYS A 98 0.47 11.43 3.14
N ASN A 99 0.02 10.56 2.25
CA ASN A 99 -0.86 10.98 1.15
C ASN A 99 -2.26 11.33 1.66
N THR A 100 -2.79 10.62 2.65
CA THR A 100 -4.08 10.98 3.28
C THR A 100 -3.98 12.35 3.94
N TYR A 101 -2.98 12.58 4.78
CA TYR A 101 -2.75 13.86 5.44
C TYR A 101 -2.58 15.00 4.42
N THR A 102 -1.70 14.81 3.43
CA THR A 102 -1.43 15.83 2.39
C THR A 102 -2.67 16.12 1.56
N GLY A 103 -3.40 15.10 1.15
CA GLY A 103 -4.65 15.28 0.38
C GLY A 103 -5.70 16.09 1.14
N MET A 104 -5.84 15.83 2.46
CA MET A 104 -6.76 16.58 3.31
C MET A 104 -6.32 18.04 3.56
N GLU A 105 -5.01 18.30 3.65
CA GLU A 105 -4.45 19.64 3.84
C GLU A 105 -4.45 20.51 2.57
N GLN A 106 -4.45 19.89 1.38
CA GLN A 106 -4.50 20.57 0.09
C GLN A 106 -5.89 21.11 -0.28
N VAL A 107 -6.93 20.75 0.46
CA VAL A 107 -8.27 21.28 0.22
C VAL A 107 -8.31 22.79 0.47
N ASP A 108 -8.85 23.54 -0.49
CA ASP A 108 -8.91 25.00 -0.44
C ASP A 108 -9.66 25.48 0.81
N LYS A 109 -8.97 26.30 1.60
CA LYS A 109 -9.52 26.90 2.83
C LYS A 109 -10.78 27.72 2.58
N LYS A 110 -10.89 28.38 1.43
CA LYS A 110 -12.08 29.15 1.05
C LYS A 110 -13.33 28.27 0.96
N MET A 111 -13.19 27.04 0.48
CA MET A 111 -14.30 26.07 0.45
C MET A 111 -14.72 25.66 1.84
N ILE A 112 -13.74 25.47 2.76
CA ILE A 112 -14.00 25.12 4.15
C ILE A 112 -14.70 26.27 4.86
N GLU A 113 -14.21 27.50 4.69
CA GLU A 113 -14.78 28.73 5.27
C GLU A 113 -16.21 28.98 4.78
N ALA A 114 -16.45 28.87 3.46
CA ALA A 114 -17.78 29.02 2.87
C ALA A 114 -18.78 28.01 3.46
N ALA A 115 -18.39 26.74 3.55
CA ALA A 115 -19.25 25.71 4.12
C ALA A 115 -19.54 25.94 5.62
N THR A 116 -18.53 26.38 6.36
CA THR A 116 -18.69 26.70 7.78
C THR A 116 -19.59 27.92 7.97
N GLY A 117 -19.45 28.96 7.12
CA GLY A 117 -20.32 30.13 7.10
C GLY A 117 -21.78 29.80 6.77
N LEU A 118 -22.03 28.75 6.00
CA LEU A 118 -23.37 28.20 5.74
C LEU A 118 -23.90 27.28 6.87
N GLY A 119 -23.20 27.19 8.00
CA GLY A 119 -23.64 26.40 9.16
C GLY A 119 -23.23 24.92 9.14
N SER A 120 -22.34 24.51 8.26
CA SER A 120 -21.85 23.11 8.26
C SER A 120 -21.05 22.81 9.52
N THR A 121 -21.33 21.66 10.14
CA THR A 121 -20.55 21.15 11.27
C THR A 121 -19.18 20.67 10.83
N ARG A 122 -18.20 20.57 11.74
CA ARG A 122 -16.85 20.03 11.45
C ARG A 122 -16.90 18.65 10.80
N PHE A 123 -17.79 17.78 11.26
CA PHE A 123 -17.98 16.44 10.71
C PHE A 123 -18.52 16.49 9.26
N GLN A 124 -19.47 17.38 8.98
CA GLN A 124 -20.00 17.58 7.63
C GLN A 124 -18.92 18.13 6.69
N VAL A 125 -18.12 19.09 7.12
CA VAL A 125 -16.98 19.63 6.36
C VAL A 125 -15.97 18.51 6.05
N LEU A 126 -15.63 17.70 7.05
CA LEU A 126 -14.69 16.57 6.88
C LEU A 126 -15.16 15.59 5.81
N TRP A 127 -16.37 15.06 5.96
CA TRP A 127 -16.85 13.94 5.12
C TRP A 127 -17.50 14.37 3.81
N LYS A 128 -18.13 15.55 3.75
CA LYS A 128 -18.81 16.02 2.53
C LYS A 128 -17.93 16.91 1.64
N ILE A 129 -16.85 17.49 2.18
CA ILE A 129 -16.00 18.42 1.45
C ILE A 129 -14.56 17.94 1.42
N LYS A 130 -13.88 17.87 2.57
CA LYS A 130 -12.46 17.54 2.62
C LYS A 130 -12.16 16.16 2.05
N PHE A 131 -12.83 15.13 2.53
CA PHE A 131 -12.55 13.75 2.13
C PHE A 131 -12.79 13.51 0.61
N PRO A 132 -13.93 13.90 0.01
CA PRO A 132 -14.12 13.72 -1.43
C PRO A 132 -13.11 14.49 -2.29
N LEU A 133 -12.71 15.68 -1.87
CA LEU A 133 -11.71 16.48 -2.59
C LEU A 133 -10.28 15.96 -2.41
N ALA A 134 -9.98 15.35 -1.27
CA ALA A 134 -8.70 14.69 -0.99
C ALA A 134 -8.56 13.33 -1.68
N LEU A 135 -9.68 12.71 -2.08
CA LEU A 135 -9.72 11.33 -2.57
C LEU A 135 -8.75 11.04 -3.74
N PRO A 136 -8.54 11.93 -4.72
CA PRO A 136 -7.56 11.70 -5.79
C PRO A 136 -6.13 11.53 -5.26
N VAL A 137 -5.71 12.32 -4.26
CA VAL A 137 -4.38 12.24 -3.65
C VAL A 137 -4.27 11.00 -2.77
N ILE A 138 -5.33 10.67 -2.03
CA ILE A 138 -5.41 9.44 -1.23
C ILE A 138 -5.28 8.22 -2.13
N MET A 139 -5.96 8.18 -3.27
CA MET A 139 -5.88 7.07 -4.22
C MET A 139 -4.49 6.90 -4.83
N ALA A 140 -3.80 8.00 -5.16
CA ALA A 140 -2.39 7.92 -5.57
C ALA A 140 -1.50 7.32 -4.48
N GLY A 141 -1.78 7.65 -3.21
CA GLY A 141 -1.11 7.04 -2.05
C GLY A 141 -1.39 5.54 -1.93
N ILE A 142 -2.64 5.12 -2.07
CA ILE A 142 -3.03 3.70 -2.04
C ILE A 142 -2.34 2.94 -3.16
N ARG A 143 -2.30 3.48 -4.38
CA ARG A 143 -1.62 2.87 -5.53
C ARG A 143 -0.14 2.65 -5.25
N SER A 144 0.59 3.70 -4.83
CA SER A 144 2.01 3.62 -4.54
C SER A 144 2.31 2.63 -3.41
N MET A 145 1.50 2.66 -2.35
CA MET A 145 1.60 1.74 -1.21
C MET A 145 1.37 0.29 -1.65
N ALA A 146 0.35 0.02 -2.46
CA ALA A 146 0.01 -1.33 -2.89
C ALA A 146 1.14 -1.97 -3.72
N ILE A 147 1.70 -1.22 -4.68
CA ILE A 147 2.82 -1.69 -5.50
C ILE A 147 4.04 -2.02 -4.62
N MET A 148 4.37 -1.11 -3.69
CA MET A 148 5.48 -1.30 -2.77
C MET A 148 5.27 -2.52 -1.85
N THR A 149 4.03 -2.70 -1.34
CA THR A 149 3.70 -3.85 -0.48
C THR A 149 3.84 -5.17 -1.22
N ILE A 150 3.40 -5.27 -2.48
CA ILE A 150 3.59 -6.45 -3.31
C ILE A 150 5.07 -6.74 -3.52
N ALA A 151 5.88 -5.73 -3.82
CA ALA A 151 7.32 -5.92 -4.00
C ALA A 151 8.01 -6.39 -2.72
N LEU A 152 7.70 -5.76 -1.57
CA LEU A 152 8.27 -6.10 -0.27
C LEU A 152 7.82 -7.49 0.25
N ALA A 153 6.61 -7.94 -0.10
CA ALA A 153 6.13 -9.28 0.25
C ALA A 153 7.03 -10.39 -0.33
N GLY A 154 7.77 -10.12 -1.42
CA GLY A 154 8.79 -11.02 -1.93
C GLY A 154 9.93 -11.29 -0.96
N ILE A 155 10.29 -10.31 -0.11
CA ILE A 155 11.37 -10.43 0.89
C ILE A 155 10.89 -11.22 2.12
N ALA A 156 9.60 -11.30 2.38
CA ALA A 156 9.03 -11.98 3.53
C ALA A 156 9.33 -13.49 3.57
N SER A 157 9.64 -14.08 2.40
CA SER A 157 10.07 -15.49 2.32
C SER A 157 11.35 -15.79 3.11
N PHE A 158 12.21 -14.80 3.38
CA PHE A 158 13.44 -14.95 4.17
C PHE A 158 13.16 -15.29 5.64
N ILE A 159 11.97 -14.99 6.13
CA ILE A 159 11.52 -15.34 7.47
C ILE A 159 10.48 -16.46 7.48
N GLY A 160 10.48 -17.30 6.46
CA GLY A 160 9.55 -18.44 6.38
C GLY A 160 8.12 -18.06 6.01
N ALA A 161 7.84 -16.83 5.56
CA ALA A 161 6.55 -16.50 4.99
C ALA A 161 6.39 -17.12 3.59
N GLY A 162 5.13 -17.35 3.22
CA GLY A 162 4.78 -17.85 1.90
C GLY A 162 4.91 -16.79 0.80
N GLY A 163 4.41 -17.14 -0.38
CA GLY A 163 4.36 -16.25 -1.54
C GLY A 163 5.49 -16.46 -2.53
N LEU A 164 5.44 -15.70 -3.62
CA LEU A 164 6.36 -15.84 -4.77
C LEU A 164 7.84 -15.66 -4.42
N GLY A 165 8.14 -14.94 -3.32
CA GLY A 165 9.49 -14.82 -2.80
C GLY A 165 10.14 -16.16 -2.44
N VAL A 166 9.35 -17.17 -2.11
CA VAL A 166 9.85 -18.54 -1.84
C VAL A 166 10.54 -19.12 -3.09
N ALA A 167 10.02 -18.87 -4.28
CA ALA A 167 10.66 -19.29 -5.52
C ALA A 167 12.00 -18.57 -5.73
N ILE A 168 12.05 -17.27 -5.45
CA ILE A 168 13.29 -16.48 -5.54
C ILE A 168 14.32 -17.01 -4.53
N TYR A 169 13.93 -17.14 -3.26
CA TYR A 169 14.81 -17.63 -2.20
C TYR A 169 15.36 -19.03 -2.50
N ARG A 170 14.48 -19.97 -2.89
CA ARG A 170 14.90 -21.33 -3.27
C ARG A 170 15.81 -21.30 -4.49
N GLY A 171 15.49 -20.50 -5.51
CA GLY A 171 16.32 -20.36 -6.70
C GLY A 171 17.73 -19.89 -6.37
N ILE A 172 17.88 -18.91 -5.48
CA ILE A 172 19.18 -18.42 -5.01
C ILE A 172 19.93 -19.51 -4.23
N THR A 173 19.28 -20.13 -3.25
CA THR A 173 19.92 -21.10 -2.33
C THR A 173 20.30 -22.41 -3.02
N THR A 174 19.59 -22.78 -4.10
CA THR A 174 19.88 -23.99 -4.90
C THR A 174 20.63 -23.69 -6.21
N ASN A 175 21.08 -22.45 -6.39
CA ASN A 175 21.76 -21.97 -7.61
C ASN A 175 20.95 -22.27 -8.90
N ASN A 176 19.61 -22.17 -8.80
CA ASN A 176 18.68 -22.36 -9.92
C ASN A 176 18.20 -21.03 -10.47
N THR A 177 18.92 -20.49 -11.44
CA THR A 177 18.64 -19.19 -12.07
C THR A 177 17.24 -19.13 -12.69
N ALA A 178 16.77 -20.22 -13.33
CA ALA A 178 15.45 -20.26 -13.93
C ALA A 178 14.35 -20.06 -12.87
N MET A 179 14.47 -20.72 -11.71
CA MET A 179 13.51 -20.57 -10.59
C MET A 179 13.48 -19.16 -10.02
N THR A 180 14.66 -18.55 -9.84
CA THR A 180 14.78 -17.15 -9.39
C THR A 180 14.10 -16.20 -10.36
N LEU A 181 14.35 -16.38 -11.67
CA LEU A 181 13.77 -15.53 -12.71
C LEU A 181 12.24 -15.68 -12.80
N VAL A 182 11.70 -16.91 -12.76
CA VAL A 182 10.25 -17.13 -12.76
C VAL A 182 9.60 -16.42 -11.57
N GLY A 183 10.14 -16.58 -10.35
CA GLY A 183 9.60 -15.93 -9.16
C GLY A 183 9.63 -14.40 -9.28
N SER A 184 10.74 -13.84 -9.76
CA SER A 184 10.90 -12.39 -9.94
C SER A 184 9.97 -11.83 -11.01
N LEU A 185 9.83 -12.50 -12.15
CA LEU A 185 8.93 -12.10 -13.23
C LEU A 185 7.46 -12.14 -12.80
N LEU A 186 7.07 -13.15 -12.03
CA LEU A 186 5.70 -13.24 -11.51
C LEU A 186 5.38 -12.12 -10.52
N ILE A 187 6.31 -11.73 -9.64
CA ILE A 187 6.12 -10.57 -8.73
C ILE A 187 6.01 -9.28 -9.56
N ALA A 188 6.90 -9.08 -10.53
CA ALA A 188 6.88 -7.90 -11.38
C ALA A 188 5.58 -7.80 -12.19
N LEU A 189 5.13 -8.90 -12.77
CA LEU A 189 3.87 -8.96 -13.52
C LEU A 189 2.67 -8.67 -12.61
N LEU A 190 2.64 -9.25 -11.40
CA LEU A 190 1.60 -9.00 -10.43
C LEU A 190 1.55 -7.51 -10.04
N ALA A 191 2.70 -6.90 -9.76
CA ALA A 191 2.79 -5.47 -9.44
C ALA A 191 2.29 -4.59 -10.59
N LEU A 192 2.64 -4.91 -11.84
CA LEU A 192 2.17 -4.19 -13.03
C LEU A 192 0.65 -4.33 -13.24
N ILE A 193 0.09 -5.52 -13.02
CA ILE A 193 -1.37 -5.73 -13.12
C ILE A 193 -2.09 -4.88 -12.06
N VAL A 194 -1.63 -4.92 -10.82
CA VAL A 194 -2.22 -4.16 -9.73
C VAL A 194 -2.06 -2.65 -9.96
N ASP A 195 -0.91 -2.20 -10.44
CA ASP A 195 -0.68 -0.79 -10.84
C ASP A 195 -1.68 -0.34 -11.90
N GLY A 196 -1.87 -1.14 -12.95
CA GLY A 196 -2.84 -0.85 -14.01
C GLY A 196 -4.27 -0.77 -13.49
N LEU A 197 -4.68 -1.69 -12.60
CA LEU A 197 -6.01 -1.67 -11.98
C LEU A 197 -6.23 -0.39 -11.16
N PHE A 198 -5.27 -0.03 -10.31
CA PHE A 198 -5.36 1.21 -9.52
C PHE A 198 -5.31 2.46 -10.41
N ALA A 199 -4.55 2.47 -11.51
CA ALA A 199 -4.52 3.58 -12.46
C ALA A 199 -5.90 3.83 -13.11
N ILE A 200 -6.64 2.77 -13.43
CA ILE A 200 -7.99 2.87 -13.98
C ILE A 200 -8.96 3.45 -12.93
N ILE A 201 -8.89 2.96 -11.70
CA ILE A 201 -9.72 3.45 -10.59
C ILE A 201 -9.42 4.93 -10.31
N GLU A 202 -8.16 5.30 -10.23
CA GLU A 202 -7.71 6.68 -10.01
C GLU A 202 -8.24 7.64 -11.08
N LYS A 203 -8.12 7.28 -12.37
CA LYS A 203 -8.67 8.08 -13.49
C LYS A 203 -10.18 8.30 -13.36
N ARG A 204 -10.93 7.28 -12.97
CA ARG A 204 -12.39 7.39 -12.79
C ARG A 204 -12.74 8.36 -11.65
N ILE A 205 -12.03 8.27 -10.52
CA ILE A 205 -12.24 9.15 -9.36
C ILE A 205 -11.90 10.60 -9.70
N GLN A 206 -10.76 10.86 -10.37
CA GLN A 206 -10.37 12.20 -10.81
C GLN A 206 -11.40 12.83 -11.76
N HIS A 207 -11.94 12.04 -12.68
CA HIS A 207 -12.96 12.51 -13.61
C HIS A 207 -14.28 12.88 -12.89
N HIS A 208 -14.67 12.10 -11.90
CA HIS A 208 -15.87 12.35 -11.11
C HIS A 208 -15.73 13.59 -10.21
N SER A 209 -14.58 13.77 -9.57
CA SER A 209 -14.26 14.93 -8.74
C SER A 209 -14.32 16.24 -9.56
N LYS A 210 -13.71 16.27 -10.74
CA LYS A 210 -13.77 17.44 -11.64
C LYS A 210 -15.20 17.79 -12.09
N LYS A 211 -16.03 16.78 -12.38
CA LYS A 211 -17.44 16.96 -12.79
C LYS A 211 -18.31 17.50 -11.63
N SER A 212 -18.08 17.04 -10.42
CA SER A 212 -18.80 17.48 -9.22
C SER A 212 -18.51 18.96 -8.92
N ILE A 213 -17.24 19.36 -8.96
CA ILE A 213 -16.83 20.77 -8.74
C ILE A 213 -17.47 21.68 -9.80
N LYS A 214 -17.46 21.27 -11.08
CA LYS A 214 -18.06 22.07 -12.16
C LYS A 214 -19.58 22.23 -12.02
N LYS A 215 -20.27 21.26 -11.43
CA LYS A 215 -21.71 21.27 -11.21
C LYS A 215 -22.15 22.11 -9.99
N GLN A 216 -21.20 22.42 -9.08
CA GLN A 216 -21.45 23.25 -7.90
C GLN A 216 -21.10 24.74 -8.13
N LEU A 217 -20.37 25.06 -9.20
CA LEU A 217 -19.95 26.42 -9.56
C LEU A 217 -20.87 27.08 -10.60
N PHE A 218 -21.80 26.33 -11.18
CA PHE A 218 -22.84 26.77 -12.12
C PHE A 218 -24.22 26.25 -11.72
#